data_c10df8b737c5abe1e6412c279cae0c8c
#
_entry.id   c10df8b737c5abe1e6412c279cae0c8c
#
_cell.length_a   1.000
_cell.length_b   1.000
_cell.length_c   1.000
_cell.angle_alpha   90.00
_cell.angle_beta   90.00
_cell.angle_gamma   90.00
#
_symmetry.space_group_name_H-M   'P 1'
#
loop_
_entity.id
_entity.type
_entity.pdbx_description
1 polymer ?
#
loop_
_entity_poly.entity_id
_entity_poly.type
_entity_poly.pdbx_seq_one_letter_code
_entity_poly.pdbx_strand_id
1 'polypeptide(L)'
;GSRRKLKAIKLKEGDSIVSAFPTNGYKLVAIGTSLGNCLVTSVKTINPTGRNTIGVLGIKLPKNSYVVSARPIMESTQYILSLTRQGYGKLTKLEEYVPQNRNTVGHKTIALSNGDSLVSCLPVEGNEELTIISTHNQLKVRCADISTSARNTRGSSLISLRANQYVVGIEVSN
;
A
#
# COMPACT_ATOMS: atom_id res chain seq x y z
N GLY A 1 -3.48 -17.86 -2.98
CA GLY A 1 -2.46 -18.12 -2.01
C GLY A 1 -2.86 -17.73 -0.61
N SER A 2 -2.48 -18.57 0.32
CA SER A 2 -2.79 -18.32 1.73
C SER A 2 -2.11 -17.04 2.21
N ARG A 3 -2.88 -16.12 2.71
CA ARG A 3 -2.36 -14.97 3.43
C ARG A 3 -1.91 -15.43 4.80
N ARG A 4 -0.62 -15.52 4.98
CA ARG A 4 -0.10 -15.71 6.32
C ARG A 4 -0.18 -14.38 7.06
N LYS A 5 -0.93 -14.34 8.15
CA LYS A 5 -0.79 -13.26 9.12
C LYS A 5 0.63 -13.33 9.69
N LEU A 6 1.40 -12.33 9.40
CA LEU A 6 2.75 -12.26 9.92
C LEU A 6 2.71 -11.66 11.33
N LYS A 7 3.45 -12.28 12.24
CA LYS A 7 3.54 -11.77 13.61
C LYS A 7 4.21 -10.40 13.62
N ALA A 8 3.63 -9.47 14.33
CA ALA A 8 4.29 -8.20 14.62
C ALA A 8 5.60 -8.44 15.36
N ILE A 9 6.65 -7.77 14.95
CA ILE A 9 7.96 -7.87 15.59
C ILE A 9 8.08 -6.76 16.63
N LYS A 10 8.74 -7.10 17.74
CA LYS A 10 8.90 -6.19 18.87
C LYS A 10 9.65 -4.93 18.48
N LEU A 11 9.08 -3.79 18.85
CA LEU A 11 9.55 -2.46 18.48
C LEU A 11 10.62 -1.93 19.39
N LYS A 12 11.53 -1.15 18.82
CA LYS A 12 12.35 -0.22 19.59
C LYS A 12 11.53 1.02 19.93
N GLU A 13 11.85 1.67 21.05
CA GLU A 13 11.26 2.92 21.44
C GLU A 13 11.36 3.97 20.30
N GLY A 14 10.26 4.59 19.96
CA GLY A 14 10.18 5.57 18.89
C GLY A 14 10.01 5.01 17.48
N ASP A 15 10.04 3.67 17.32
CA ASP A 15 9.78 3.00 16.04
C ASP A 15 8.43 2.28 16.08
N SER A 16 7.73 2.26 14.96
CA SER A 16 6.58 1.38 14.76
C SER A 16 6.94 0.25 13.83
N ILE A 17 6.57 -0.97 14.17
CA ILE A 17 6.74 -2.10 13.27
C ILE A 17 5.55 -2.18 12.34
N VAL A 18 5.84 -2.26 11.06
CA VAL A 18 4.84 -2.32 10.03
C VAL A 18 4.34 -3.74 9.84
N SER A 19 5.21 -4.63 9.47
CA SER A 19 4.88 -6.04 9.30
C SER A 19 6.14 -6.85 9.06
N ALA A 20 6.03 -8.16 9.29
CA ALA A 20 6.97 -9.13 8.78
C ALA A 20 6.29 -9.84 7.60
N PHE A 21 6.97 -9.97 6.46
CA PHE A 21 6.39 -10.59 5.27
C PHE A 21 7.45 -11.35 4.50
N PRO A 22 7.04 -12.39 3.74
CA PRO A 22 7.98 -13.11 2.88
C PRO A 22 8.52 -12.16 1.81
N THR A 23 9.83 -12.05 1.69
CA THR A 23 10.45 -11.17 0.69
C THR A 23 10.71 -11.90 -0.62
N ASN A 24 10.88 -13.21 -0.61
CA ASN A 24 11.17 -14.03 -1.80
C ASN A 24 12.22 -13.38 -2.73
N GLY A 25 13.21 -12.69 -2.14
CA GLY A 25 14.23 -11.98 -2.90
C GLY A 25 13.86 -10.54 -3.30
N TYR A 26 12.68 -10.05 -2.94
CA TYR A 26 12.33 -8.66 -3.20
C TYR A 26 13.10 -7.73 -2.28
N LYS A 27 13.68 -6.66 -2.87
CA LYS A 27 14.54 -5.73 -2.15
C LYS A 27 13.80 -4.48 -1.68
N LEU A 28 12.69 -4.14 -2.31
CA LEU A 28 11.92 -2.93 -2.03
C LEU A 28 10.49 -3.29 -1.63
N VAL A 29 9.93 -2.45 -0.79
CA VAL A 29 8.54 -2.54 -0.33
C VAL A 29 7.89 -1.18 -0.41
N ALA A 30 6.60 -1.17 -0.72
CA ALA A 30 5.76 0.02 -0.68
C ALA A 30 4.89 -0.02 0.57
N ILE A 31 4.99 1.02 1.39
CA ILE A 31 4.30 1.11 2.67
C ILE A 31 3.37 2.31 2.62
N GLY A 32 2.08 2.04 2.74
CA GLY A 32 1.06 3.08 2.80
C GLY A 32 0.74 3.46 4.24
N THR A 33 0.54 4.74 4.48
CA THR A 33 0.07 5.25 5.77
C THR A 33 -1.27 5.93 5.63
N SER A 34 -2.05 5.94 6.70
CA SER A 34 -3.42 6.45 6.71
C SER A 34 -3.55 7.90 6.27
N LEU A 35 -2.48 8.69 6.45
CA LEU A 35 -2.46 10.12 6.08
C LEU A 35 -2.20 10.36 4.59
N GLY A 36 -2.12 9.31 3.77
CA GLY A 36 -1.98 9.46 2.32
C GLY A 36 -0.54 9.47 1.82
N ASN A 37 0.38 8.87 2.55
CA ASN A 37 1.77 8.76 2.15
C ASN A 37 2.11 7.33 1.74
N CYS A 38 3.07 7.19 0.84
CA CYS A 38 3.65 5.92 0.45
C CYS A 38 5.17 6.00 0.55
N LEU A 39 5.74 5.14 1.35
CA LEU A 39 7.18 4.99 1.49
C LEU A 39 7.63 3.78 0.67
N VAL A 40 8.55 4.02 -0.28
CA VAL A 40 9.26 2.95 -0.96
C VAL A 40 10.65 2.86 -0.34
N THR A 41 10.97 1.72 0.24
CA THR A 41 12.20 1.54 1.01
C THR A 41 12.73 0.13 0.92
N SER A 42 14.02 -0.03 1.22
CA SER A 42 14.66 -1.33 1.27
C SER A 42 14.22 -2.12 2.49
N VAL A 43 14.10 -3.42 2.33
CA VAL A 43 13.67 -4.34 3.38
C VAL A 43 14.88 -4.99 4.00
N LYS A 44 14.96 -5.01 5.35
CA LYS A 44 15.91 -5.85 6.06
C LYS A 44 15.39 -7.28 6.07
N THR A 45 16.26 -8.21 5.71
CA THR A 45 15.96 -9.64 5.74
C THR A 45 16.35 -10.25 7.09
N ILE A 46 15.44 -11.04 7.65
CA ILE A 46 15.74 -11.92 8.76
C ILE A 46 15.81 -13.34 8.20
N ASN A 47 16.79 -14.13 8.60
CA ASN A 47 17.05 -15.48 8.10
C ASN A 47 17.36 -15.52 6.59
N PRO A 48 18.47 -14.89 6.16
CA PRO A 48 18.79 -14.83 4.72
C PRO A 48 19.10 -16.18 4.08
N THR A 49 19.27 -17.24 4.87
CA THR A 49 19.64 -18.60 4.40
C THR A 49 18.49 -19.58 4.44
N GLY A 50 17.30 -19.18 4.87
CA GLY A 50 16.14 -20.07 4.98
C GLY A 50 15.20 -20.04 3.80
N ARG A 51 14.35 -21.06 3.70
CA ARG A 51 13.29 -21.12 2.68
C ARG A 51 12.24 -20.00 2.82
N ASN A 52 12.14 -19.41 3.99
CA ASN A 52 11.20 -18.34 4.31
C ASN A 52 11.98 -17.10 4.71
N THR A 53 12.51 -16.40 3.74
CA THR A 53 13.12 -15.10 3.98
C THR A 53 12.05 -14.10 4.38
N ILE A 54 12.13 -13.58 5.59
CA ILE A 54 11.15 -12.62 6.12
C ILE A 54 11.78 -11.24 6.13
N GLY A 55 11.10 -10.29 5.48
CA GLY A 55 11.45 -8.89 5.57
C GLY A 55 10.81 -8.26 6.79
N VAL A 56 11.58 -7.48 7.51
CA VAL A 56 11.11 -6.73 8.67
C VAL A 56 11.43 -5.27 8.48
N LEU A 57 10.45 -4.43 8.77
CA LEU A 57 10.62 -3.01 8.62
C LEU A 57 10.05 -2.26 9.82
N GLY A 58 10.89 -1.44 10.43
CA GLY A 58 10.45 -0.44 11.40
C GLY A 58 10.34 0.92 10.71
N ILE A 59 9.28 1.66 11.00
CA ILE A 59 9.05 2.99 10.44
C ILE A 59 8.59 3.92 11.54
N LYS A 60 9.05 5.17 11.50
CA LYS A 60 8.51 6.23 12.36
C LYS A 60 7.24 6.77 11.74
N LEU A 61 6.16 6.75 12.52
CA LEU A 61 4.87 7.25 12.09
C LEU A 61 4.56 8.59 12.74
N PRO A 62 3.96 9.54 11.98
CA PRO A 62 3.38 10.72 12.58
C PRO A 62 2.31 10.35 13.60
N LYS A 63 2.09 11.24 14.58
CA LYS A 63 1.00 11.09 15.54
C LYS A 63 -0.35 10.97 14.81
N ASN A 64 -1.21 10.09 15.30
CA ASN A 64 -2.54 9.83 14.72
C ASN A 64 -2.49 9.22 13.31
N SER A 65 -1.41 8.55 12.97
CA SER A 65 -1.32 7.79 11.73
C SER A 65 -1.00 6.33 12.01
N TYR A 66 -1.33 5.48 11.04
CA TYR A 66 -1.02 4.05 11.12
C TYR A 66 -0.71 3.52 9.72
N VAL A 67 -0.03 2.40 9.68
CA VAL A 67 0.26 1.72 8.43
C VAL A 67 -0.98 0.99 7.95
N VAL A 68 -1.32 1.18 6.69
CA VAL A 68 -2.49 0.55 6.07
C VAL A 68 -2.11 -0.60 5.15
N SER A 69 -0.92 -0.57 4.57
CA SER A 69 -0.46 -1.62 3.68
C SER A 69 1.07 -1.68 3.64
N ALA A 70 1.59 -2.87 3.39
CA ALA A 70 3.00 -3.11 3.11
C ALA A 70 3.08 -4.20 2.06
N ARG A 71 3.55 -3.87 0.87
CA ARG A 71 3.56 -4.77 -0.28
C ARG A 71 4.92 -4.76 -0.96
N PRO A 72 5.43 -5.94 -1.36
CA PRO A 72 6.69 -6.00 -2.09
C PRO A 72 6.57 -5.38 -3.47
N ILE A 73 7.65 -4.72 -3.90
CA ILE A 73 7.76 -4.21 -5.26
C ILE A 73 8.54 -5.23 -6.07
N MET A 74 7.95 -5.70 -7.15
CA MET A 74 8.55 -6.68 -8.07
C MET A 74 9.25 -5.97 -9.22
N GLU A 75 10.07 -6.70 -9.95
CA GLU A 75 10.72 -6.14 -11.16
C GLU A 75 9.69 -5.71 -12.22
N SER A 76 8.55 -6.41 -12.28
CA SER A 76 7.47 -6.10 -13.21
C SER A 76 6.56 -4.94 -12.77
N THR A 77 6.70 -4.45 -11.55
CA THR A 77 5.86 -3.35 -11.04
C THR A 77 6.08 -2.08 -11.85
N GLN A 78 4.99 -1.46 -12.32
CA GLN A 78 5.02 -0.25 -13.13
C GLN A 78 4.37 0.94 -12.42
N TYR A 79 3.42 0.66 -11.54
CA TYR A 79 2.60 1.69 -10.90
C TYR A 79 2.39 1.38 -9.42
N ILE A 80 2.05 2.43 -8.68
CA ILE A 80 1.42 2.32 -7.37
C ILE A 80 -0.05 2.69 -7.54
N LEU A 81 -0.94 1.80 -7.11
CA LEU A 81 -2.37 2.07 -7.04
C LEU A 81 -2.69 2.56 -5.63
N SER A 82 -3.14 3.80 -5.52
CA SER A 82 -3.56 4.38 -4.24
C SER A 82 -5.07 4.38 -4.18
N LEU A 83 -5.63 3.90 -3.07
CA LEU A 83 -7.08 3.79 -2.87
C LEU A 83 -7.45 4.31 -1.50
N THR A 84 -8.47 5.13 -1.43
CA THR A 84 -8.93 5.75 -0.19
C THR A 84 -10.19 5.11 0.37
N ARG A 85 -10.45 5.37 1.64
CA ARG A 85 -11.65 4.90 2.35
C ARG A 85 -12.95 5.36 1.68
N GLN A 86 -12.96 6.59 1.13
CA GLN A 86 -14.13 7.12 0.42
C GLN A 86 -14.23 6.67 -1.04
N GLY A 87 -13.31 5.81 -1.50
CA GLY A 87 -13.40 5.19 -2.80
C GLY A 87 -12.70 5.92 -3.93
N TYR A 88 -11.86 6.88 -3.63
CA TYR A 88 -11.02 7.56 -4.62
C TYR A 88 -9.75 6.76 -4.86
N GLY A 89 -9.35 6.69 -6.12
CA GLY A 89 -8.15 5.96 -6.46
C GLY A 89 -7.55 6.38 -7.78
N LYS A 90 -6.32 5.96 -7.99
CA LYS A 90 -5.54 6.28 -9.18
C LYS A 90 -4.32 5.39 -9.27
N LEU A 91 -3.74 5.34 -10.46
CA LEU A 91 -2.40 4.84 -10.68
C LEU A 91 -1.42 6.01 -10.71
N THR A 92 -0.25 5.80 -10.17
CA THR A 92 0.88 6.74 -10.29
C THR A 92 2.11 5.94 -10.70
N LYS A 93 2.89 6.44 -11.64
CA LYS A 93 4.08 5.73 -12.12
C LYS A 93 5.06 5.48 -10.97
N LEU A 94 5.60 4.28 -10.91
CA LEU A 94 6.53 3.88 -9.84
C LEU A 94 7.74 4.82 -9.77
N GLU A 95 8.20 5.34 -10.89
CA GLU A 95 9.35 6.25 -10.94
C GLU A 95 9.16 7.54 -10.14
N GLU A 96 7.91 7.91 -9.79
CA GLU A 96 7.66 9.06 -8.92
C GLU A 96 7.93 8.77 -7.44
N TYR A 97 8.23 7.51 -7.09
CA TYR A 97 8.50 7.10 -5.71
C TYR A 97 9.97 6.74 -5.56
N VAL A 98 10.81 7.76 -5.40
CA VAL A 98 12.24 7.55 -5.18
C VAL A 98 12.42 6.78 -3.86
N PRO A 99 13.17 5.67 -3.85
CA PRO A 99 13.41 4.95 -2.61
C PRO A 99 14.02 5.84 -1.54
N GLN A 100 13.48 5.76 -0.33
CA GLN A 100 13.91 6.54 0.82
C GLN A 100 14.22 5.61 1.99
N ASN A 101 14.93 6.11 2.99
CA ASN A 101 15.16 5.33 4.18
C ASN A 101 13.91 5.34 5.09
N ARG A 102 13.87 4.41 6.03
CA ARG A 102 12.72 4.20 6.93
C ARG A 102 12.45 5.33 7.91
N ASN A 103 13.34 6.32 8.00
CA ASN A 103 13.16 7.46 8.93
C ASN A 103 12.24 8.54 8.35
N THR A 104 11.70 8.33 7.17
CA THR A 104 10.77 9.24 6.53
C THR A 104 9.38 8.61 6.47
N VAL A 105 8.36 9.43 6.26
CA VAL A 105 6.99 8.96 6.06
C VAL A 105 6.71 8.62 4.60
N GLY A 106 7.67 8.83 3.72
CA GLY A 106 7.53 8.65 2.29
C GLY A 106 6.96 9.86 1.58
N HIS A 107 6.60 9.65 0.33
CA HIS A 107 6.00 10.69 -0.51
C HIS A 107 4.48 10.71 -0.33
N LYS A 108 3.89 11.88 -0.45
CA LYS A 108 2.44 11.98 -0.60
C LYS A 108 2.03 11.19 -1.84
N THR A 109 1.10 10.26 -1.67
CA THR A 109 0.68 9.38 -2.76
C THR A 109 -0.69 9.73 -3.32
N ILE A 110 -1.52 10.39 -2.51
CA ILE A 110 -2.86 10.80 -2.93
C ILE A 110 -3.30 12.00 -2.09
N ALA A 111 -4.00 12.94 -2.72
CA ALA A 111 -4.60 14.05 -2.00
C ALA A 111 -5.90 13.56 -1.35
N LEU A 112 -6.01 13.71 -0.03
CA LEU A 112 -7.17 13.28 0.72
C LEU A 112 -8.17 14.42 0.88
N SER A 113 -9.44 14.12 0.66
CA SER A 113 -10.53 15.01 1.05
C SER A 113 -10.71 15.01 2.55
N ASN A 114 -11.44 16.00 3.05
CA ASN A 114 -11.75 16.06 4.47
C ASN A 114 -12.45 14.78 4.95
N GLY A 115 -11.94 14.18 6.00
CA GLY A 115 -12.49 12.96 6.57
C GLY A 115 -12.08 11.67 5.85
N ASP A 116 -11.31 11.75 4.77
CA ASP A 116 -10.84 10.57 4.05
C ASP A 116 -9.50 10.07 4.60
N SER A 117 -9.15 8.84 4.29
CA SER A 117 -7.88 8.23 4.65
C SER A 117 -7.46 7.21 3.60
N LEU A 118 -6.18 6.93 3.53
CA LEU A 118 -5.65 5.91 2.63
C LEU A 118 -6.00 4.52 3.16
N VAL A 119 -6.42 3.63 2.25
CA VAL A 119 -6.68 2.22 2.56
C VAL A 119 -5.54 1.34 2.08
N SER A 120 -4.97 1.63 0.92
CA SER A 120 -3.92 0.79 0.36
C SER A 120 -3.07 1.53 -0.67
N CYS A 121 -1.79 1.19 -0.69
CA CYS A 121 -0.87 1.46 -1.79
C CYS A 121 -0.44 0.12 -2.37
N LEU A 122 -0.97 -0.25 -3.53
CA LEU A 122 -0.74 -1.55 -4.14
C LEU A 122 0.20 -1.41 -5.34
N PRO A 123 1.40 -2.03 -5.29
CA PRO A 123 2.24 -2.12 -6.48
C PRO A 123 1.57 -3.01 -7.54
N VAL A 124 1.48 -2.50 -8.77
CA VAL A 124 0.80 -3.21 -9.86
C VAL A 124 1.58 -3.07 -11.16
N GLU A 125 1.34 -4.00 -12.07
CA GLU A 125 1.89 -3.93 -13.44
C GLU A 125 1.05 -3.03 -14.33
N GLY A 126 -0.25 -2.98 -14.11
CA GLY A 126 -1.21 -2.20 -14.89
C GLY A 126 -2.24 -3.02 -15.64
N ASN A 127 -2.13 -4.33 -15.61
CA ASN A 127 -3.01 -5.26 -16.35
C ASN A 127 -3.83 -6.18 -15.44
N GLU A 128 -3.74 -6.00 -14.13
CA GLU A 128 -4.42 -6.87 -13.18
C GLU A 128 -5.93 -6.66 -13.19
N GLU A 129 -6.64 -7.70 -12.87
CA GLU A 129 -8.02 -7.60 -12.41
C GLU A 129 -8.01 -7.48 -10.89
N LEU A 130 -8.80 -6.55 -10.39
CA LEU A 130 -8.80 -6.17 -8.98
C LEU A 130 -10.21 -6.31 -8.41
N THR A 131 -10.28 -6.58 -7.12
CA THR A 131 -11.52 -6.53 -6.36
C THR A 131 -11.40 -5.48 -5.28
N ILE A 132 -12.23 -4.45 -5.34
CA ILE A 132 -12.38 -3.46 -4.27
C ILE A 132 -13.41 -3.99 -3.28
N ILE A 133 -13.04 -4.02 -2.02
CA ILE A 133 -13.90 -4.53 -0.96
C ILE A 133 -14.39 -3.35 -0.13
N SER A 134 -15.70 -3.20 -0.06
CA SER A 134 -16.34 -2.21 0.80
C SER A 134 -17.05 -2.89 1.96
N THR A 135 -17.55 -2.10 2.90
CA THR A 135 -18.35 -2.60 4.03
C THR A 135 -19.62 -3.32 3.59
N HIS A 136 -20.07 -3.12 2.35
CA HIS A 136 -21.34 -3.61 1.87
C HIS A 136 -21.26 -4.60 0.72
N ASN A 137 -20.27 -4.44 -0.16
CA ASN A 137 -20.16 -5.29 -1.35
C ASN A 137 -18.71 -5.36 -1.83
N GLN A 138 -18.53 -6.10 -2.92
CA GLN A 138 -17.27 -6.21 -3.64
C GLN A 138 -17.49 -5.75 -5.07
N LEU A 139 -16.52 -5.03 -5.61
CA LEU A 139 -16.57 -4.55 -6.99
C LEU A 139 -15.32 -4.99 -7.72
N LYS A 140 -15.50 -5.67 -8.85
CA LYS A 140 -14.39 -6.01 -9.74
C LYS A 140 -14.08 -4.83 -10.64
N VAL A 141 -12.81 -4.46 -10.70
CA VAL A 141 -12.31 -3.38 -11.57
C VAL A 141 -11.06 -3.87 -12.30
N ARG A 142 -10.87 -3.36 -13.51
CA ARG A 142 -9.66 -3.63 -14.26
C ARG A 142 -8.65 -2.52 -14.01
N CYS A 143 -7.43 -2.89 -13.66
CA CYS A 143 -6.37 -1.92 -13.45
C CYS A 143 -6.18 -1.00 -14.66
N ALA A 144 -6.30 -1.56 -15.87
CA ALA A 144 -6.17 -0.82 -17.11
C ALA A 144 -7.22 0.31 -17.28
N ASP A 145 -8.33 0.24 -16.58
CA ASP A 145 -9.39 1.26 -16.64
C ASP A 145 -9.20 2.38 -15.60
N ILE A 146 -8.19 2.28 -14.75
CA ILE A 146 -7.90 3.29 -13.73
C ILE A 146 -6.96 4.34 -14.33
N SER A 147 -7.32 5.61 -14.18
CA SER A 147 -6.51 6.71 -14.72
C SER A 147 -5.18 6.87 -13.97
N THR A 148 -4.15 7.22 -14.72
CA THR A 148 -2.82 7.51 -14.20
C THR A 148 -2.67 9.02 -13.98
N SER A 149 -2.16 9.40 -12.82
CA SER A 149 -1.91 10.81 -12.50
C SER A 149 -0.74 10.95 -11.52
N ALA A 150 -0.33 12.19 -11.28
CA ALA A 150 0.78 12.49 -10.37
C ALA A 150 0.42 12.17 -8.92
N ARG A 151 1.46 12.01 -8.08
CA ARG A 151 1.29 11.65 -6.66
C ARG A 151 0.37 12.58 -5.88
N ASN A 152 0.40 13.87 -6.17
CA ASN A 152 -0.32 14.87 -5.40
C ASN A 152 -1.77 15.09 -5.85
N THR A 153 -2.32 14.25 -6.68
CA THR A 153 -3.70 14.33 -7.14
C THR A 153 -4.63 13.45 -6.31
N ARG A 154 -5.91 13.74 -6.38
CA ARG A 154 -6.94 12.98 -5.67
C ARG A 154 -7.34 11.68 -6.37
N GLY A 155 -7.16 11.61 -7.68
CA GLY A 155 -7.70 10.53 -8.49
C GLY A 155 -9.20 10.71 -8.76
N SER A 156 -9.86 9.62 -9.09
CA SER A 156 -11.30 9.61 -9.39
C SER A 156 -12.01 8.57 -8.53
N SER A 157 -13.33 8.71 -8.45
CA SER A 157 -14.16 7.73 -7.75
C SER A 157 -14.12 6.40 -8.49
N LEU A 158 -13.66 5.35 -7.83
CA LEU A 158 -13.59 4.00 -8.38
C LEU A 158 -14.80 3.15 -8.01
N ILE A 159 -15.53 3.56 -6.97
CA ILE A 159 -16.69 2.84 -6.47
C ILE A 159 -17.69 3.84 -5.91
N SER A 160 -18.98 3.62 -6.21
CA SER A 160 -20.06 4.42 -5.63
C SER A 160 -20.40 3.90 -4.24
N LEU A 161 -20.32 4.78 -3.25
CA LEU A 161 -20.62 4.45 -1.87
C LEU A 161 -21.81 5.26 -1.39
N ARG A 162 -22.69 4.60 -0.63
CA ARG A 162 -23.78 5.28 0.09
C ARG A 162 -23.26 5.79 1.44
N ALA A 163 -24.09 6.61 2.10
CA ALA A 163 -23.79 7.05 3.46
C ALA A 163 -23.49 5.84 4.36
N ASN A 164 -22.51 5.96 5.21
CA ASN A 164 -22.05 4.91 6.14
C ASN A 164 -21.37 3.71 5.47
N GLN A 165 -21.08 3.79 4.18
CA GLN A 165 -20.27 2.79 3.48
C GLN A 165 -18.87 3.31 3.24
N TYR A 166 -17.89 2.41 3.30
CA TYR A 166 -16.51 2.78 3.03
C TYR A 166 -15.72 1.57 2.50
N VAL A 167 -14.63 1.88 1.83
CA VAL A 167 -13.69 0.86 1.32
C VAL A 167 -12.88 0.32 2.49
N VAL A 168 -12.71 -1.00 2.54
CA VAL A 168 -11.91 -1.68 3.56
C VAL A 168 -10.66 -2.35 2.99
N GLY A 169 -10.59 -2.57 1.69
CA GLY A 169 -9.43 -3.20 1.09
C GLY A 169 -9.52 -3.36 -0.42
N ILE A 170 -8.44 -3.88 -0.98
CA ILE A 170 -8.34 -4.20 -2.40
C ILE A 170 -7.45 -5.43 -2.56
N GLU A 171 -7.80 -6.27 -3.51
CA GLU A 171 -7.07 -7.50 -3.81
C GLU A 171 -6.90 -7.69 -5.29
N VAL A 172 -5.81 -8.36 -5.69
CA VAL A 172 -5.66 -8.85 -7.04
C VAL A 172 -6.55 -10.08 -7.18
N SER A 173 -7.45 -10.06 -8.18
CA SER A 173 -8.38 -11.13 -8.47
C SER A 173 -7.76 -12.05 -9.52
N ASN A 174 -7.36 -13.21 -9.19
CA ASN A 174 -6.96 -14.28 -10.13
C ASN A 174 -6.37 -15.46 -9.41
#